data_7cbc44567e6606172012fc0b6340ff97
#
_entry.id   7cbc44567e6606172012fc0b6340ff97
#
_cell.length_a   1.000
_cell.length_b   1.000
_cell.length_c   1.000
_cell.angle_alpha   90.00
_cell.angle_beta   90.00
_cell.angle_gamma   90.00
#
_symmetry.space_group_name_H-M   'P 1'
#
loop_
_entity.id
_entity.type
_entity.pdbx_description
1 polymer ?
#
loop_
_entity_poly.entity_id
_entity_poly.type
_entity_poly.pdbx_seq_one_letter_code
_entity_poly.pdbx_strand_id
1 'polypeptide(L)'
;MNFGDITVVIVTFKSEHKIYSCIDSIPEESKIIIIENSNDTKFKQKIEAHRSNVECFLTMQNNGYAAGNNFGLKKVKTKFALVLNPDTRLLKNSLKEFYNTAAKNNDFWLIGPNQDFVNNVQNENTLEVDNIKGY
;
A
#
# COMPACT_ATOMS: atom_id res chain seq x y z
N MET A 1 7.17 16.72 -6.19
CA MET A 1 6.59 15.43 -5.75
C MET A 1 6.55 15.44 -4.25
N ASN A 2 5.39 15.15 -3.67
CA ASN A 2 5.19 15.09 -2.22
C ASN A 2 4.61 13.72 -1.87
N PHE A 3 5.39 12.86 -1.21
CA PHE A 3 4.91 11.54 -0.76
C PHE A 3 3.83 11.65 0.33
N GLY A 4 3.73 12.78 1.01
CA GLY A 4 2.61 13.08 1.92
C GLY A 4 1.24 13.14 1.25
N ASP A 5 1.19 13.25 -0.09
CA ASP A 5 -0.05 13.17 -0.88
C ASP A 5 -0.58 11.73 -1.05
N ILE A 6 0.17 10.73 -0.57
CA ILE A 6 -0.17 9.31 -0.69
C ILE A 6 -0.40 8.70 0.69
N THR A 7 -1.53 8.04 0.87
CA THR A 7 -1.76 7.13 1.99
C THR A 7 -1.69 5.70 1.50
N VAL A 8 -0.87 4.88 2.16
CA VAL A 8 -0.78 3.45 1.87
C VAL A 8 -1.77 2.69 2.74
N VAL A 9 -2.59 1.82 2.14
CA VAL A 9 -3.57 0.97 2.81
C VAL A 9 -3.11 -0.48 2.73
N ILE A 10 -3.01 -1.15 3.86
CA ILE A 10 -2.55 -2.54 3.98
C ILE A 10 -3.56 -3.32 4.83
N VAL A 11 -4.08 -4.42 4.29
CA VAL A 11 -4.92 -5.34 5.06
C VAL A 11 -4.06 -6.49 5.56
N THR A 12 -4.16 -6.79 6.86
CA THR A 12 -3.40 -7.87 7.51
C THR A 12 -4.33 -8.90 8.14
N PHE A 13 -3.90 -10.14 8.11
CA PHE A 13 -4.47 -11.24 8.85
C PHE A 13 -3.33 -12.19 9.25
N LYS A 14 -2.91 -12.15 10.52
CA LYS A 14 -1.77 -12.96 11.02
C LYS A 14 -0.48 -12.78 10.19
N SER A 15 -0.19 -11.55 9.76
CA SER A 15 0.91 -11.23 8.82
C SER A 15 2.11 -10.56 9.50
N GLU A 16 2.23 -10.62 10.83
CA GLU A 16 3.26 -9.91 11.61
C GLU A 16 4.68 -10.15 11.06
N HIS A 17 5.00 -11.37 10.65
CA HIS A 17 6.35 -11.74 10.18
C HIS A 17 6.75 -11.16 8.81
N LYS A 18 5.80 -10.62 8.04
CA LYS A 18 6.04 -10.10 6.68
C LYS A 18 5.97 -8.59 6.58
N ILE A 19 5.13 -7.98 7.40
CA ILE A 19 4.72 -6.58 7.22
C ILE A 19 5.82 -5.57 7.48
N TYR A 20 6.79 -5.86 8.34
CA TYR A 20 7.84 -4.89 8.68
C TYR A 20 8.67 -4.49 7.46
N SER A 21 9.09 -5.44 6.63
CA SER A 21 9.85 -5.13 5.41
C SER A 21 9.00 -4.38 4.37
N CYS A 22 7.68 -4.59 4.34
CA CYS A 22 6.75 -3.81 3.54
C CYS A 22 6.75 -2.36 4.02
N ILE A 23 6.50 -2.12 5.31
CA ILE A 23 6.44 -0.79 5.91
C ILE A 23 7.76 -0.04 5.73
N ASP A 24 8.90 -0.70 5.97
CA ASP A 24 10.24 -0.10 5.85
C ASP A 24 10.59 0.30 4.42
N SER A 25 9.90 -0.25 3.42
CA SER A 25 10.07 0.14 2.02
C SER A 25 9.25 1.38 1.61
N ILE A 26 8.34 1.84 2.48
CA ILE A 26 7.46 2.99 2.22
C ILE A 26 8.15 4.26 2.75
N PRO A 27 8.17 5.39 1.99
CA PRO A 27 8.69 6.67 2.47
C PRO A 27 8.01 7.12 3.78
N GLU A 28 8.78 7.78 4.66
CA GLU A 28 8.29 8.24 5.96
C GLU A 28 7.22 9.32 5.87
N GLU A 29 7.20 10.07 4.80
CA GLU A 29 6.22 11.13 4.55
C GLU A 29 4.83 10.58 4.20
N SER A 30 4.75 9.34 3.69
CA SER A 30 3.47 8.70 3.36
C SER A 30 2.81 8.15 4.62
N LYS A 31 1.53 8.49 4.83
CA LYS A 31 0.73 7.88 5.90
C LYS A 31 0.47 6.41 5.57
N ILE A 32 0.51 5.55 6.59
CA ILE A 32 0.20 4.12 6.46
C ILE A 32 -1.01 3.79 7.32
N ILE A 33 -2.04 3.24 6.70
CA ILE A 33 -3.24 2.73 7.37
C ILE A 33 -3.22 1.21 7.26
N ILE A 34 -3.21 0.54 8.41
CA ILE A 34 -3.28 -0.91 8.49
C ILE A 34 -4.66 -1.32 9.00
N ILE A 35 -5.28 -2.26 8.31
CA ILE A 35 -6.54 -2.88 8.71
C ILE A 35 -6.24 -4.31 9.15
N GLU A 36 -6.32 -4.53 10.47
CA GLU A 36 -5.97 -5.80 11.08
C GLU A 36 -7.23 -6.64 11.31
N ASN A 37 -7.36 -7.71 10.53
CA ASN A 37 -8.56 -8.58 10.49
C ASN A 37 -8.52 -9.76 11.47
N SER A 38 -7.42 -9.97 12.21
CA SER A 38 -7.34 -11.01 13.25
C SER A 38 -7.60 -10.51 14.67
N ASN A 39 -7.90 -9.21 14.80
CA ASN A 39 -8.15 -8.53 16.08
C ASN A 39 -6.99 -8.63 17.09
N ASP A 40 -5.75 -8.60 16.57
CA ASP A 40 -4.54 -8.71 17.39
C ASP A 40 -4.11 -7.33 17.96
N THR A 41 -4.48 -7.10 19.21
CA THR A 41 -4.15 -5.85 19.92
C THR A 41 -2.65 -5.70 20.19
N LYS A 42 -1.92 -6.81 20.39
CA LYS A 42 -0.47 -6.79 20.59
C LYS A 42 0.26 -6.40 19.32
N PHE A 43 -0.18 -6.96 18.19
CA PHE A 43 0.33 -6.57 16.88
C PHE A 43 0.09 -5.07 16.62
N LYS A 44 -1.13 -4.57 16.87
CA LYS A 44 -1.44 -3.14 16.74
C LYS A 44 -0.45 -2.27 17.50
N GLN A 45 -0.21 -2.57 18.78
CA GLN A 45 0.72 -1.80 19.61
C GLN A 45 2.15 -1.82 19.05
N LYS A 46 2.64 -2.98 18.62
CA LYS A 46 3.99 -3.14 18.06
C LYS A 46 4.15 -2.35 16.76
N ILE A 47 3.19 -2.45 15.86
CA ILE A 47 3.32 -1.86 14.53
C ILE A 47 3.20 -0.34 14.56
N GLU A 48 2.35 0.21 15.43
CA GLU A 48 2.25 1.66 15.65
C GLU A 48 3.48 2.22 16.39
N ALA A 49 4.13 1.42 17.23
CA ALA A 49 5.40 1.78 17.87
C ALA A 49 6.60 1.69 16.91
N HIS A 50 6.52 0.89 15.84
CA HIS A 50 7.58 0.71 14.86
C HIS A 50 7.83 1.98 14.04
N ARG A 51 6.76 2.68 13.64
CA ARG A 51 6.85 3.94 12.88
C ARG A 51 5.70 4.88 13.21
N SER A 52 6.02 6.16 13.39
CA SER A 52 5.06 7.20 13.80
C SER A 52 3.99 7.55 12.75
N ASN A 53 4.23 7.22 11.48
CA ASN A 53 3.29 7.44 10.38
C ASN A 53 2.33 6.26 10.14
N VAL A 54 2.34 5.24 11.02
CA VAL A 54 1.46 4.07 10.97
C VAL A 54 0.26 4.26 11.91
N GLU A 55 -0.93 3.98 11.41
CA GLU A 55 -2.18 3.91 12.17
C GLU A 55 -2.86 2.56 11.88
N CYS A 56 -3.11 1.76 12.91
CA CYS A 56 -3.69 0.42 12.79
C CYS A 56 -5.11 0.37 13.36
N PHE A 57 -6.03 -0.17 12.58
CA PHE A 57 -7.44 -0.35 12.95
C PHE A 57 -7.78 -1.84 13.07
N LEU A 58 -8.34 -2.23 14.20
CA LEU A 58 -8.85 -3.58 14.42
C LEU A 58 -10.28 -3.67 13.89
N THR A 59 -10.60 -4.72 13.15
CA THR A 59 -11.95 -4.92 12.58
C THR A 59 -12.84 -5.81 13.44
N MET A 60 -12.33 -6.33 14.55
CA MET A 60 -13.00 -7.22 15.50
C MET A 60 -13.33 -8.61 14.93
N GLN A 61 -13.32 -8.76 13.61
CA GLN A 61 -13.56 -10.03 12.90
C GLN A 61 -12.88 -10.02 11.54
N ASN A 62 -12.66 -11.19 10.96
CA ASN A 62 -12.13 -11.30 9.61
C ASN A 62 -13.23 -11.03 8.57
N ASN A 63 -13.24 -9.82 8.02
CA ASN A 63 -14.15 -9.40 6.95
C ASN A 63 -13.63 -9.68 5.54
N GLY A 64 -12.44 -10.29 5.42
CA GLY A 64 -11.76 -10.54 4.17
C GLY A 64 -10.98 -9.34 3.63
N TYR A 65 -10.27 -9.57 2.53
CA TYR A 65 -9.35 -8.60 1.94
C TYR A 65 -10.07 -7.38 1.34
N ALA A 66 -11.10 -7.62 0.54
CA ALA A 66 -11.82 -6.53 -0.15
C ALA A 66 -12.53 -5.59 0.84
N ALA A 67 -13.22 -6.13 1.83
CA ALA A 67 -13.88 -5.33 2.85
C ALA A 67 -12.88 -4.57 3.73
N GLY A 68 -11.74 -5.19 4.05
CA GLY A 68 -10.64 -4.53 4.77
C GLY A 68 -10.08 -3.35 3.98
N ASN A 69 -9.80 -3.53 2.69
CA ASN A 69 -9.36 -2.43 1.83
C ASN A 69 -10.39 -1.30 1.74
N ASN A 70 -11.67 -1.62 1.54
CA ASN A 70 -12.74 -0.63 1.50
C ASN A 70 -12.84 0.16 2.81
N PHE A 71 -12.67 -0.51 3.95
CA PHE A 71 -12.65 0.14 5.26
C PHE A 71 -11.45 1.09 5.39
N GLY A 72 -10.26 0.67 4.97
CA GLY A 72 -9.06 1.49 4.97
C GLY A 72 -9.15 2.68 4.01
N LEU A 73 -9.62 2.46 2.78
CA LEU A 73 -9.80 3.51 1.77
C LEU A 73 -10.75 4.62 2.22
N LYS A 74 -11.80 4.31 2.98
CA LYS A 74 -12.70 5.31 3.58
C LYS A 74 -12.02 6.24 4.58
N LYS A 75 -10.86 5.84 5.12
CA LYS A 75 -10.07 6.64 6.07
C LYS A 75 -9.00 7.50 5.40
N VAL A 76 -8.76 7.30 4.12
CA VAL A 76 -7.79 8.08 3.34
C VAL A 76 -8.30 9.51 3.18
N LYS A 77 -7.43 10.48 3.49
CA LYS A 77 -7.69 11.92 3.34
C LYS A 77 -6.72 12.61 2.39
N THR A 78 -5.75 11.86 1.88
CA THR A 78 -4.75 12.34 0.94
C THR A 78 -5.27 12.27 -0.49
N LYS A 79 -4.54 12.89 -1.42
CA LYS A 79 -4.92 12.95 -2.83
C LYS A 79 -4.97 11.56 -3.48
N PHE A 80 -4.07 10.68 -3.08
CA PHE A 80 -3.95 9.32 -3.62
C PHE A 80 -3.97 8.27 -2.50
N ALA A 81 -4.48 7.10 -2.82
CA ALA A 81 -4.37 5.89 -2.01
C ALA A 81 -3.58 4.83 -2.77
N LEU A 82 -2.64 4.17 -2.09
CA LEU A 82 -1.93 3.00 -2.60
C LEU A 82 -2.35 1.79 -1.78
N VAL A 83 -2.92 0.78 -2.43
CA VAL A 83 -3.24 -0.50 -1.78
C VAL A 83 -2.05 -1.45 -1.96
N LEU A 84 -1.51 -1.93 -0.86
CA LEU A 84 -0.40 -2.91 -0.85
C LEU A 84 -0.78 -4.16 -0.07
N ASN A 85 -0.24 -5.29 -0.51
CA ASN A 85 -0.24 -6.51 0.30
C ASN A 85 0.86 -6.45 1.37
N PRO A 86 0.68 -7.08 2.54
CA PRO A 86 1.66 -7.04 3.64
C PRO A 86 3.00 -7.71 3.33
N ASP A 87 3.06 -8.53 2.28
CA ASP A 87 4.27 -9.20 1.79
C ASP A 87 4.93 -8.52 0.58
N THR A 88 4.43 -7.36 0.20
CA THR A 88 4.99 -6.53 -0.87
C THR A 88 6.13 -5.68 -0.34
N ARG A 89 7.16 -5.49 -1.16
CA ARG A 89 8.24 -4.53 -0.91
C ARG A 89 8.36 -3.58 -2.09
N LEU A 90 8.25 -2.28 -1.82
CA LEU A 90 8.45 -1.26 -2.84
C LEU A 90 9.93 -1.17 -3.23
N LEU A 91 10.23 -1.16 -4.51
CA LEU A 91 11.56 -0.84 -5.03
C LEU A 91 11.80 0.67 -4.93
N LYS A 92 13.08 1.06 -4.93
CA LYS A 92 13.55 2.43 -4.63
C LYS A 92 12.81 3.56 -5.35
N ASN A 93 12.31 3.37 -6.54
CA ASN A 93 11.63 4.42 -7.31
C ASN A 93 10.14 4.12 -7.59
N SER A 94 9.61 2.98 -7.13
CA SER A 94 8.26 2.55 -7.48
C SER A 94 7.20 3.60 -7.13
N LEU A 95 7.25 4.14 -5.91
CA LEU A 95 6.26 5.12 -5.47
C LEU A 95 6.36 6.44 -6.24
N LYS A 96 7.58 6.82 -6.66
CA LYS A 96 7.80 7.98 -7.51
C LYS A 96 7.16 7.80 -8.88
N GLU A 97 7.31 6.62 -9.48
CA GLU A 97 6.72 6.32 -10.79
C GLU A 97 5.19 6.29 -10.73
N PHE A 98 4.62 5.67 -9.69
CA PHE A 98 3.18 5.73 -9.44
C PHE A 98 2.68 7.17 -9.29
N TYR A 99 3.36 7.97 -8.48
CA TYR A 99 3.00 9.38 -8.28
C TYR A 99 3.06 10.18 -9.59
N ASN A 100 4.15 10.04 -10.36
CA ASN A 100 4.33 10.76 -11.61
C ASN A 100 3.27 10.36 -12.64
N THR A 101 2.94 9.07 -12.73
CA THR A 101 1.89 8.56 -13.61
C THR A 101 0.53 9.11 -13.22
N ALA A 102 0.20 9.08 -11.92
CA ALA A 102 -1.03 9.62 -11.39
C ALA A 102 -1.15 11.14 -11.59
N ALA A 103 -0.05 11.88 -11.45
CA ALA A 103 -0.04 13.32 -11.63
C ALA A 103 -0.20 13.75 -13.10
N LYS A 104 0.26 12.92 -14.05
CA LYS A 104 0.16 13.19 -15.50
C LYS A 104 -1.21 12.81 -16.07
N ASN A 105 -1.91 11.87 -15.46
CA ASN A 105 -3.17 11.33 -15.95
C ASN A 105 -4.29 11.75 -14.99
N ASN A 106 -4.99 12.84 -15.31
CA ASN A 106 -6.08 13.33 -14.45
C ASN A 106 -7.39 12.51 -14.55
N ASP A 107 -7.42 11.52 -15.44
CA ASP A 107 -8.63 10.75 -15.79
C ASP A 107 -8.41 9.25 -15.54
N PHE A 108 -7.91 8.90 -14.37
CA PHE A 108 -7.78 7.49 -13.98
C PHE A 108 -8.58 7.20 -12.70
N TRP A 109 -9.05 5.95 -12.59
CA TRP A 109 -9.68 5.41 -11.39
C TRP A 109 -8.75 4.49 -10.63
N LEU A 110 -7.92 3.75 -11.37
CA LEU A 110 -6.98 2.78 -10.84
C LEU A 110 -5.73 2.74 -11.73
N ILE A 111 -4.56 2.68 -11.10
CA ILE A 111 -3.27 2.47 -11.73
C ILE A 111 -2.64 1.25 -11.07
N GLY A 112 -2.22 0.29 -11.87
CA GLY A 112 -1.48 -0.89 -11.40
C GLY A 112 -0.12 -1.00 -12.10
N PRO A 113 0.85 -1.72 -11.51
CA PRO A 113 2.08 -2.05 -12.18
C PRO A 113 1.81 -3.02 -13.33
N ASN A 114 2.55 -2.89 -14.43
CA ASN A 114 2.56 -3.93 -15.45
C ASN A 114 3.22 -5.18 -14.87
N GLN A 115 2.55 -6.32 -14.98
CA GLN A 115 3.09 -7.61 -14.59
C GLN A 115 3.63 -8.30 -15.85
N ASP A 116 4.92 -8.13 -16.10
CA ASP A 116 5.59 -9.00 -17.05
C ASP A 116 5.71 -10.39 -16.42
N PHE A 117 5.08 -11.38 -17.01
CA PHE A 117 5.38 -12.78 -16.73
C PHE A 117 6.77 -13.08 -17.32
N VAL A 118 7.82 -12.66 -16.64
CA VAL A 118 9.17 -12.81 -17.13
C VAL A 118 9.68 -14.22 -16.87
N ASN A 119 9.74 -14.96 -17.92
CA ASN A 119 10.80 -15.95 -18.11
C ASN A 119 12.09 -15.22 -18.53
N ASN A 120 12.64 -14.31 -17.75
CA ASN A 120 14.06 -13.93 -17.84
C ASN A 120 14.37 -12.74 -16.93
N VAL A 121 15.25 -12.99 -16.02
CA VAL A 121 16.10 -12.05 -15.28
C VAL A 121 16.86 -11.18 -16.29
N GLN A 122 16.58 -9.90 -16.32
CA GLN A 122 17.48 -8.78 -16.64
C GLN A 122 16.70 -7.64 -17.29
N ASN A 123 16.16 -6.74 -16.45
CA ASN A 123 16.21 -5.30 -16.67
C ASN A 123 15.58 -4.57 -15.46
N GLU A 124 16.43 -4.05 -14.60
CA GLU A 124 16.06 -3.42 -13.33
C GLU A 124 15.48 -1.98 -13.45
N ASN A 125 15.15 -1.48 -14.64
CA ASN A 125 15.02 -0.04 -14.80
C ASN A 125 13.72 0.52 -15.36
N THR A 126 12.69 -0.26 -15.68
CA THR A 126 11.41 0.30 -16.16
C THR A 126 10.22 -0.42 -15.56
N LEU A 127 9.58 0.21 -14.57
CA LEU A 127 8.20 -0.07 -14.23
C LEU A 127 7.32 0.66 -15.25
N GLU A 128 6.82 -0.04 -16.25
CA GLU A 128 5.69 0.44 -17.03
C GLU A 128 4.45 0.31 -16.17
N VAL A 129 3.71 1.40 -16.03
CA VAL A 129 2.47 1.46 -15.26
C VAL A 129 1.32 1.57 -16.25
N ASP A 130 0.52 0.53 -16.35
CA ASP A 130 -0.68 0.53 -17.18
C ASP A 130 -1.86 1.21 -16.45
N ASN A 131 -2.60 1.99 -17.22
CA ASN A 131 -3.82 2.62 -16.73
C ASN A 131 -4.98 1.62 -16.90
N ILE A 132 -5.43 1.03 -15.80
CA ILE A 132 -6.58 0.14 -15.79
C ILE A 132 -7.85 1.00 -15.74
N LYS A 133 -8.53 1.15 -16.88
CA LYS A 133 -9.86 1.74 -16.89
C LYS A 133 -10.83 0.79 -16.21
N GLY A 134 -11.41 1.23 -15.10
CA GLY A 134 -12.48 0.48 -14.44
C GLY A 134 -13.72 0.36 -15.35
N TYR A 135 -14.36 -0.81 -15.31
CA TYR A 135 -15.66 -1.05 -15.91
C TYR A 135 -16.76 -0.53 -14.99
#